data_56e9c6f1d7e75b7a4ddc28e17cf5a2c9
#
_entry.id   56e9c6f1d7e75b7a4ddc28e17cf5a2c9
#
_cell.length_a   1.000
_cell.length_b   1.000
_cell.length_c   1.000
_cell.angle_alpha   90.00
_cell.angle_beta   90.00
_cell.angle_gamma   90.00
#
_symmetry.space_group_name_H-M   'P 1'
#
loop_
_entity.id
_entity.type
_entity.pdbx_description
1 polymer ?
#
loop_
_entity_poly.entity_id
_entity_poly.type
_entity_poly.pdbx_seq_one_letter_code
_entity_poly.pdbx_strand_id
1 'polypeptide(L)'
;EATLRMLYEVQRQAIPELTRVFGHTGLYLRPCEALAPALSGNMLAQVLSLYREGGRLRGELACEDEALPVASGTVSLAYALCVLETSPRPEALLGELARVLKPGGVALLITLNPWGLARLRWSFRGLDAVDPAVLGQWLAGRGLDIERQRWLGPMWAPPRGTDLQETPAGGLLAGLRAGHLVVARRREAGLTPLRAGKPALSLRPGMSAG
;
A
#
# COMPACT_ATOMS: atom_id res chain seq x y z
N GLU A 1 22.56 8.93 5.67
CA GLU A 1 22.56 9.27 4.24
C GLU A 1 22.30 8.04 3.34
N ALA A 2 23.06 6.93 3.45
CA ALA A 2 22.90 5.78 2.54
C ALA A 2 21.49 5.12 2.62
N THR A 3 20.87 5.11 3.78
CA THR A 3 19.48 4.64 3.96
C THR A 3 18.49 5.54 3.23
N LEU A 4 18.63 6.86 3.36
CA LEU A 4 17.77 7.83 2.68
C LEU A 4 17.90 7.70 1.16
N ARG A 5 19.12 7.58 0.62
CA ARG A 5 19.34 7.36 -0.81
C ARG A 5 18.63 6.12 -1.32
N MET A 6 18.68 5.03 -0.55
CA MET A 6 17.99 3.81 -0.92
C MET A 6 16.48 3.97 -0.88
N LEU A 7 15.93 4.68 0.11
CA LEU A 7 14.49 4.98 0.18
C LEU A 7 14.05 5.86 -0.98
N TYR A 8 14.84 6.86 -1.37
CA TYR A 8 14.57 7.68 -2.55
C TYR A 8 14.58 6.85 -3.83
N GLU A 9 15.53 5.93 -3.98
CA GLU A 9 15.58 5.07 -5.15
C GLU A 9 14.40 4.11 -5.23
N VAL A 10 14.02 3.52 -4.11
CA VAL A 10 12.83 2.66 -4.01
C VAL A 10 11.56 3.46 -4.36
N GLN A 11 11.45 4.69 -3.84
CA GLN A 11 10.33 5.57 -4.14
C GLN A 11 10.29 5.96 -5.63
N ARG A 12 11.43 6.28 -6.24
CA ARG A 12 11.55 6.58 -7.66
C ARG A 12 11.06 5.42 -8.54
N GLN A 13 11.45 4.20 -8.17
CA GLN A 13 11.01 2.99 -8.89
C GLN A 13 9.52 2.65 -8.69
N ALA A 14 8.85 3.23 -7.69
CA ALA A 14 7.42 3.09 -7.46
C ALA A 14 6.55 4.10 -8.27
N ILE A 15 7.15 5.16 -8.82
CA ILE A 15 6.43 6.20 -9.60
C ILE A 15 5.50 5.61 -10.67
N PRO A 16 5.91 4.60 -11.48
CA PRO A 16 5.01 4.03 -12.49
C PRO A 16 3.72 3.42 -11.92
N GLU A 17 3.71 3.02 -10.66
CA GLU A 17 2.49 2.53 -10.00
C GLU A 17 1.65 3.70 -9.47
N LEU A 18 2.30 4.77 -9.00
CA LEU A 18 1.62 5.98 -8.53
C LEU A 18 0.86 6.69 -9.66
N THR A 19 1.46 6.77 -10.86
CA THR A 19 0.83 7.40 -12.03
C THR A 19 -0.42 6.68 -12.54
N ARG A 20 -0.65 5.45 -12.11
CA ARG A 20 -1.83 4.66 -12.48
C ARG A 20 -3.02 4.87 -11.55
N VAL A 21 -2.83 5.55 -10.43
CA VAL A 21 -3.89 5.76 -9.44
C VAL A 21 -4.39 7.19 -9.51
N PHE A 22 -5.65 7.33 -9.91
CA PHE A 22 -6.34 8.62 -10.01
C PHE A 22 -7.33 8.77 -8.86
N GLY A 23 -7.48 9.98 -8.37
CA GLY A 23 -8.46 10.24 -7.32
C GLY A 23 -8.34 11.61 -6.69
N HIS A 24 -9.15 11.84 -5.65
CA HIS A 24 -9.15 13.13 -4.95
C HIS A 24 -8.15 13.12 -3.81
N THR A 25 -8.24 12.14 -2.90
CA THR A 25 -7.46 12.12 -1.66
C THR A 25 -6.48 10.96 -1.64
N GLY A 26 -5.22 11.25 -1.29
CA GLY A 26 -4.19 10.28 -0.97
C GLY A 26 -3.71 10.40 0.46
N LEU A 27 -3.22 9.29 0.99
CA LEU A 27 -2.51 9.21 2.26
C LEU A 27 -1.09 8.70 1.99
N TYR A 28 -0.08 9.46 2.40
CA TYR A 28 1.32 9.08 2.27
C TYR A 28 1.97 8.95 3.65
N LEU A 29 2.37 7.73 3.99
CA LEU A 29 3.07 7.42 5.23
C LEU A 29 4.57 7.22 4.95
N ARG A 30 5.40 7.97 5.67
CA ARG A 30 6.87 7.98 5.55
C ARG A 30 7.53 7.42 6.80
N PRO A 31 8.69 6.73 6.68
CA PRO A 31 9.40 6.17 7.84
C PRO A 31 10.13 7.23 8.67
N CYS A 32 10.32 8.45 8.16
CA CYS A 32 10.98 9.55 8.86
C CYS A 32 10.65 10.90 8.22
N GLU A 33 10.90 11.97 8.97
CA GLU A 33 10.71 13.36 8.51
C GLU A 33 11.63 13.77 7.36
N ALA A 34 12.84 13.19 7.30
CA ALA A 34 13.87 13.54 6.31
C ALA A 34 13.47 13.26 4.85
N LEU A 35 12.43 12.45 4.61
CA LEU A 35 11.85 12.25 3.29
C LEU A 35 10.89 13.39 2.96
N ALA A 36 10.90 13.84 1.70
CA ALA A 36 10.02 14.91 1.25
C ALA A 36 8.53 14.54 1.46
N PRO A 37 7.70 15.47 1.97
CA PRO A 37 6.27 15.23 2.15
C PRO A 37 5.50 15.13 0.83
N ALA A 38 6.03 15.73 -0.24
CA ALA A 38 5.42 15.68 -1.57
C ALA A 38 5.64 14.30 -2.21
N LEU A 39 4.56 13.69 -2.65
CA LEU A 39 4.59 12.41 -3.35
C LEU A 39 4.73 12.65 -4.86
N SER A 40 5.96 12.54 -5.36
CA SER A 40 6.26 12.74 -6.78
C SER A 40 5.53 11.72 -7.67
N GLY A 41 5.02 12.17 -8.81
CA GLY A 41 4.36 11.30 -9.79
C GLY A 41 2.94 10.86 -9.41
N ASN A 42 2.35 11.38 -8.34
CA ASN A 42 0.95 11.09 -8.02
C ASN A 42 0.00 11.88 -8.94
N MET A 43 -1.21 11.35 -9.13
CA MET A 43 -2.30 11.93 -9.93
C MET A 43 -3.52 12.23 -9.05
N LEU A 44 -3.27 12.69 -7.80
CA LEU A 44 -4.28 12.97 -6.79
C LEU A 44 -4.42 14.49 -6.61
N ALA A 45 -5.61 14.95 -6.26
CA ALA A 45 -5.86 16.38 -6.01
C ALA A 45 -5.20 16.86 -4.70
N GLN A 46 -5.18 16.01 -3.69
CA GLN A 46 -4.54 16.29 -2.39
C GLN A 46 -3.93 15.04 -1.77
N VAL A 47 -2.83 15.22 -1.05
CA VAL A 47 -2.14 14.13 -0.35
C VAL A 47 -1.85 14.55 1.08
N LEU A 48 -2.44 13.84 2.05
CA LEU A 48 -2.07 13.97 3.46
C LEU A 48 -0.78 13.17 3.68
N SER A 49 0.27 13.83 4.17
CA SER A 49 1.57 13.19 4.43
C SER A 49 1.86 13.13 5.93
N LEU A 50 2.09 11.91 6.43
CA LEU A 50 2.49 11.65 7.81
C LEU A 50 3.84 10.93 7.82
N TYR A 51 4.63 11.14 8.87
CA TYR A 51 5.92 10.47 9.07
C TYR A 51 6.02 9.84 10.46
N ARG A 52 6.88 8.85 10.60
CA ARG A 52 7.13 8.17 11.87
C ARG A 52 8.10 8.97 12.73
N GLU A 53 7.69 9.24 13.98
CA GLU A 53 8.53 9.82 15.03
C GLU A 53 8.12 9.28 16.41
N GLY A 54 9.08 8.75 17.17
CA GLY A 54 8.86 8.31 18.54
C GLY A 54 7.75 7.24 18.71
N GLY A 55 7.57 6.36 17.72
CA GLY A 55 6.53 5.31 17.74
C GLY A 55 5.15 5.77 17.27
N ARG A 56 4.97 7.07 16.97
CA ARG A 56 3.72 7.67 16.48
C ARG A 56 3.86 8.18 15.05
N LEU A 57 2.73 8.42 14.40
CA LEU A 57 2.67 9.12 13.13
C LEU A 57 2.46 10.61 13.38
N ARG A 58 3.25 11.45 12.71
CA ARG A 58 3.20 12.91 12.78
C ARG A 58 3.13 13.53 11.40
N GLY A 59 2.69 14.78 11.33
CA GLY A 59 2.57 15.60 10.15
C GLY A 59 1.80 16.86 10.51
N GLU A 60 0.76 17.20 9.77
CA GLU A 60 -0.19 18.25 10.16
C GLU A 60 -0.92 17.88 11.46
N LEU A 61 -1.09 16.60 11.72
CA LEU A 61 -1.69 16.03 12.93
C LEU A 61 -0.80 14.92 13.48
N ALA A 62 -0.87 14.67 14.78
CA ALA A 62 -0.25 13.49 15.40
C ALA A 62 -1.30 12.41 15.67
N CYS A 63 -0.99 11.17 15.36
CA CYS A 63 -1.91 10.06 15.58
C CYS A 63 -1.19 8.75 15.92
N GLU A 64 -1.93 7.82 16.48
CA GLU A 64 -1.50 6.45 16.69
C GLU A 64 -1.75 5.61 15.43
N ASP A 65 -1.08 4.46 15.34
CA ASP A 65 -1.25 3.53 14.22
C ASP A 65 -2.67 2.96 14.08
N GLU A 66 -3.40 2.93 15.19
CA GLU A 66 -4.77 2.39 15.28
C GLU A 66 -5.87 3.44 15.04
N ALA A 67 -5.49 4.70 14.87
CA ALA A 67 -6.44 5.81 14.78
C ALA A 67 -5.94 6.89 13.81
N LEU A 68 -5.92 6.55 12.52
CA LEU A 68 -5.58 7.55 11.48
C LEU A 68 -6.66 8.63 11.42
N PRO A 69 -6.28 9.94 11.38
CA PRO A 69 -7.20 11.07 11.40
C PRO A 69 -7.91 11.27 10.04
N VAL A 70 -8.37 10.19 9.46
CA VAL A 70 -8.99 10.15 8.13
C VAL A 70 -10.27 9.33 8.20
N ALA A 71 -11.35 9.84 7.61
CA ALA A 71 -12.62 9.16 7.58
C ALA A 71 -12.54 7.84 6.80
N SER A 72 -13.37 6.86 7.19
CA SER A 72 -13.44 5.57 6.52
C SER A 72 -13.91 5.73 5.08
N GLY A 73 -13.27 5.02 4.16
CA GLY A 73 -13.72 4.95 2.77
C GLY A 73 -13.55 6.24 1.95
N THR A 74 -12.62 7.12 2.31
CA THR A 74 -12.43 8.41 1.62
C THR A 74 -11.15 8.48 0.77
N VAL A 75 -10.17 7.63 1.04
CA VAL A 75 -8.85 7.67 0.41
C VAL A 75 -8.83 6.84 -0.87
N SER A 76 -8.34 7.43 -1.95
CA SER A 76 -8.15 6.76 -3.25
C SER A 76 -6.85 5.96 -3.31
N LEU A 77 -5.79 6.47 -2.68
CA LEU A 77 -4.47 5.87 -2.59
C LEU A 77 -3.94 5.94 -1.16
N ALA A 78 -3.62 4.82 -0.55
CA ALA A 78 -2.82 4.75 0.67
C ALA A 78 -1.42 4.25 0.29
N TYR A 79 -0.42 5.13 0.34
CA TYR A 79 0.97 4.82 0.06
C TYR A 79 1.75 4.75 1.37
N ALA A 80 2.27 3.58 1.72
CA ALA A 80 3.07 3.35 2.92
C ALA A 80 4.49 2.90 2.52
N LEU A 81 5.48 3.75 2.79
CA LEU A 81 6.89 3.52 2.48
C LEU A 81 7.65 3.07 3.72
N CYS A 82 7.97 1.79 3.84
CA CYS A 82 8.73 1.19 4.94
C CYS A 82 8.25 1.66 6.33
N VAL A 83 6.95 1.82 6.51
CA VAL A 83 6.34 2.28 7.77
C VAL A 83 5.89 1.12 8.63
N LEU A 84 5.58 -0.03 8.02
CA LEU A 84 5.18 -1.24 8.75
C LEU A 84 6.31 -1.75 9.66
N GLU A 85 7.55 -1.67 9.20
CA GLU A 85 8.75 -2.07 9.95
C GLU A 85 9.08 -1.14 11.12
N THR A 86 8.58 0.08 11.07
CA THR A 86 8.77 1.08 12.13
C THR A 86 7.55 1.22 13.03
N SER A 87 6.50 0.47 12.72
CA SER A 87 5.25 0.46 13.49
C SER A 87 5.37 -0.45 14.71
N PRO A 88 4.96 -0.02 15.89
CA PRO A 88 4.82 -0.90 17.04
C PRO A 88 3.69 -1.93 16.85
N ARG A 89 2.73 -1.65 15.96
CA ARG A 89 1.57 -2.50 15.65
C ARG A 89 1.27 -2.53 14.16
N PRO A 90 2.13 -3.17 13.35
CA PRO A 90 2.03 -3.12 11.88
C PRO A 90 0.70 -3.67 11.34
N GLU A 91 0.15 -4.67 12.00
CA GLU A 91 -1.13 -5.25 11.63
C GLU A 91 -2.31 -4.29 11.87
N ALA A 92 -2.30 -3.54 12.96
CA ALA A 92 -3.31 -2.54 13.27
C ALA A 92 -3.23 -1.36 12.29
N LEU A 93 -2.02 -0.88 12.00
CA LEU A 93 -1.80 0.15 10.98
C LEU A 93 -2.34 -0.28 9.60
N LEU A 94 -2.11 -1.53 9.20
CA LEU A 94 -2.65 -2.06 7.96
C LEU A 94 -4.18 -2.10 7.97
N GLY A 95 -4.80 -2.42 9.14
CA GLY A 95 -6.23 -2.34 9.34
C GLY A 95 -6.80 -0.94 9.12
N GLU A 96 -6.11 0.07 9.64
CA GLU A 96 -6.47 1.48 9.44
C GLU A 96 -6.31 1.92 7.98
N LEU A 97 -5.23 1.50 7.31
CA LEU A 97 -5.06 1.74 5.87
C LEU A 97 -6.23 1.14 5.06
N ALA A 98 -6.63 -0.08 5.39
CA ALA A 98 -7.78 -0.71 4.76
C ALA A 98 -9.10 0.02 5.07
N ARG A 99 -9.28 0.53 6.30
CA ARG A 99 -10.46 1.28 6.72
C ARG A 99 -10.62 2.58 5.94
N VAL A 100 -9.54 3.35 5.81
CA VAL A 100 -9.60 4.68 5.16
C VAL A 100 -9.71 4.62 3.65
N LEU A 101 -9.26 3.53 3.02
CA LEU A 101 -9.40 3.34 1.58
C LEU A 101 -10.88 3.26 1.18
N LYS A 102 -11.27 3.92 0.11
CA LYS A 102 -12.59 3.74 -0.52
C LYS A 102 -12.70 2.37 -1.20
N PRO A 103 -13.91 1.85 -1.46
CA PRO A 103 -14.08 0.69 -2.35
C PRO A 103 -13.37 0.94 -3.68
N GLY A 104 -12.60 -0.03 -4.17
CA GLY A 104 -11.76 0.12 -5.35
C GLY A 104 -10.49 0.97 -5.15
N GLY A 105 -10.27 1.55 -3.97
CA GLY A 105 -9.05 2.29 -3.63
C GLY A 105 -7.82 1.38 -3.56
N VAL A 106 -6.65 1.96 -3.77
CA VAL A 106 -5.38 1.25 -3.88
C VAL A 106 -4.51 1.45 -2.65
N ALA A 107 -4.04 0.36 -2.06
CA ALA A 107 -2.93 0.33 -1.13
C ALA A 107 -1.64 0.06 -1.91
N LEU A 108 -0.67 0.96 -1.84
CA LEU A 108 0.66 0.79 -2.37
C LEU A 108 1.62 0.70 -1.19
N LEU A 109 2.08 -0.51 -0.91
CA LEU A 109 2.92 -0.80 0.25
C LEU A 109 4.33 -1.12 -0.22
N ILE A 110 5.30 -0.45 0.38
CA ILE A 110 6.70 -0.78 0.20
C ILE A 110 7.25 -1.22 1.55
N THR A 111 7.71 -2.46 1.62
CA THR A 111 8.31 -3.07 2.81
C THR A 111 9.76 -3.41 2.54
N LEU A 112 10.53 -3.60 3.61
CA LEU A 112 11.89 -4.08 3.51
C LEU A 112 11.90 -5.55 3.10
N ASN A 113 12.82 -5.92 2.23
CA ASN A 113 12.96 -7.30 1.82
C ASN A 113 13.71 -8.12 2.89
N PRO A 114 13.07 -9.12 3.53
CA PRO A 114 13.71 -9.96 4.55
C PRO A 114 14.85 -10.82 4.00
N TRP A 115 14.87 -11.09 2.70
CA TRP A 115 15.92 -11.87 2.03
C TRP A 115 16.95 -11.01 1.28
N GLY A 116 16.74 -9.69 1.25
CA GLY A 116 17.64 -8.76 0.58
C GLY A 116 18.99 -8.64 1.28
N LEU A 117 20.05 -8.44 0.51
CA LEU A 117 21.39 -8.22 1.08
C LEU A 117 21.45 -7.00 2.01
N ALA A 118 20.58 -6.03 1.81
CA ALA A 118 20.43 -4.86 2.69
C ALA A 118 19.90 -5.21 4.10
N ARG A 119 19.36 -6.42 4.32
CA ARG A 119 18.84 -6.88 5.61
C ARG A 119 19.85 -6.72 6.74
N LEU A 120 21.12 -7.07 6.53
CA LEU A 120 22.15 -6.93 7.56
C LEU A 120 22.23 -5.52 8.12
N ARG A 121 21.99 -4.51 7.27
CA ARG A 121 22.01 -3.10 7.69
C ARG A 121 20.78 -2.69 8.50
N TRP A 122 19.62 -3.31 8.25
CA TRP A 122 18.36 -3.04 8.94
C TRP A 122 18.31 -3.71 10.31
N SER A 123 18.76 -4.97 10.39
CA SER A 123 18.79 -5.74 11.63
C SER A 123 19.61 -5.04 12.71
N PHE A 124 20.72 -4.40 12.35
CA PHE A 124 21.53 -3.60 13.29
C PHE A 124 20.82 -2.32 13.81
N ARG A 125 19.66 -1.96 13.25
CA ARG A 125 18.86 -0.81 13.66
C ARG A 125 17.54 -1.19 14.33
N GLY A 126 17.36 -2.48 14.64
CA GLY A 126 16.13 -2.98 15.27
C GLY A 126 14.89 -2.88 14.40
N LEU A 127 15.05 -2.89 13.06
CA LEU A 127 13.93 -2.93 12.13
C LEU A 127 13.65 -4.38 11.74
N ASP A 128 12.45 -4.83 12.03
CA ASP A 128 11.97 -6.16 11.68
C ASP A 128 11.24 -6.11 10.33
N ALA A 129 11.85 -6.74 9.33
CA ALA A 129 11.22 -6.83 8.01
C ALA A 129 9.98 -7.72 8.08
N VAL A 130 8.87 -7.25 7.51
CA VAL A 130 7.62 -8.00 7.45
C VAL A 130 7.74 -9.11 6.39
N ASP A 131 7.46 -10.36 6.79
CA ASP A 131 7.44 -11.48 5.86
C ASP A 131 6.34 -11.26 4.79
N PRO A 132 6.67 -11.36 3.49
CA PRO A 132 5.69 -11.19 2.42
C PRO A 132 4.47 -12.12 2.50
N ALA A 133 4.63 -13.35 3.00
CA ALA A 133 3.51 -14.27 3.18
C ALA A 133 2.57 -13.80 4.30
N VAL A 134 3.14 -13.33 5.42
CA VAL A 134 2.38 -12.74 6.53
C VAL A 134 1.66 -11.47 6.07
N LEU A 135 2.35 -10.59 5.33
CA LEU A 135 1.73 -9.40 4.75
C LEU A 135 0.54 -9.77 3.84
N GLY A 136 0.70 -10.79 3.00
CA GLY A 136 -0.38 -11.30 2.14
C GLY A 136 -1.60 -11.77 2.93
N GLN A 137 -1.39 -12.49 4.03
CA GLN A 137 -2.48 -12.94 4.92
C GLN A 137 -3.19 -11.74 5.57
N TRP A 138 -2.45 -10.75 6.06
CA TRP A 138 -3.03 -9.55 6.65
C TRP A 138 -3.88 -8.75 5.65
N LEU A 139 -3.39 -8.61 4.41
CA LEU A 139 -4.13 -7.93 3.34
C LEU A 139 -5.43 -8.67 3.00
N ALA A 140 -5.36 -9.96 2.77
CA ALA A 140 -6.52 -10.78 2.45
C ALA A 140 -7.59 -10.74 3.55
N GLY A 141 -7.17 -10.83 4.82
CA GLY A 141 -8.06 -10.75 5.99
C GLY A 141 -8.78 -9.40 6.13
N ARG A 142 -8.27 -8.35 5.47
CA ARG A 142 -8.86 -6.99 5.48
C ARG A 142 -9.55 -6.62 4.17
N GLY A 143 -9.77 -7.59 3.28
CA GLY A 143 -10.44 -7.38 2.01
C GLY A 143 -9.62 -6.55 1.00
N LEU A 144 -8.30 -6.66 1.07
CA LEU A 144 -7.36 -6.09 0.12
C LEU A 144 -6.82 -7.21 -0.77
N ASP A 145 -7.15 -7.16 -2.06
CA ASP A 145 -6.68 -8.12 -3.04
C ASP A 145 -5.38 -7.64 -3.69
N ILE A 146 -4.35 -8.47 -3.64
CA ILE A 146 -3.06 -8.16 -4.23
C ILE A 146 -3.18 -8.26 -5.76
N GLU A 147 -2.94 -7.13 -6.45
CA GLU A 147 -2.92 -7.07 -7.91
C GLU A 147 -1.52 -7.31 -8.48
N ARG A 148 -0.50 -6.76 -7.83
CA ARG A 148 0.89 -6.83 -8.30
C ARG A 148 1.87 -6.85 -7.14
N GLN A 149 2.99 -7.53 -7.37
CA GLN A 149 4.15 -7.50 -6.47
C GLN A 149 5.43 -7.35 -7.28
N ARG A 150 6.38 -6.59 -6.75
CA ARG A 150 7.70 -6.39 -7.37
C ARG A 150 8.78 -6.19 -6.31
N TRP A 151 9.99 -6.62 -6.62
CA TRP A 151 11.17 -6.28 -5.84
C TRP A 151 11.77 -4.98 -6.38
N LEU A 152 12.04 -4.01 -5.49
CA LEU A 152 12.51 -2.67 -5.82
C LEU A 152 13.85 -2.35 -5.13
N GLY A 153 14.46 -1.28 -5.62
CA GLY A 153 15.67 -0.74 -5.05
C GLY A 153 16.94 -1.49 -5.44
N PRO A 154 18.10 -1.02 -4.97
CA PRO A 154 19.37 -1.66 -5.20
C PRO A 154 19.49 -2.95 -4.39
N MET A 155 20.32 -3.89 -4.86
CA MET A 155 20.67 -5.09 -4.08
C MET A 155 21.59 -4.75 -2.91
N TRP A 156 22.42 -3.73 -3.06
CA TRP A 156 23.39 -3.25 -2.08
C TRP A 156 23.27 -1.74 -1.92
N ALA A 157 23.52 -1.22 -0.71
CA ALA A 157 23.55 0.23 -0.52
C ALA A 157 24.73 0.82 -1.33
N PRO A 158 24.45 1.70 -2.31
CA PRO A 158 25.51 2.22 -3.16
C PRO A 158 26.51 3.07 -2.36
N PRO A 159 27.78 3.04 -2.69
CA PRO A 159 28.78 3.94 -2.12
C PRO A 159 28.42 5.40 -2.44
N ARG A 160 28.96 6.35 -1.65
CA ARG A 160 28.77 7.77 -1.87
C ARG A 160 29.28 8.17 -3.25
N GLY A 161 28.47 8.88 -4.04
CA GLY A 161 28.87 9.43 -5.34
C GLY A 161 28.59 8.54 -6.54
N THR A 162 27.96 7.38 -6.39
CA THR A 162 27.54 6.56 -7.53
C THR A 162 26.17 7.04 -8.03
N ASP A 163 26.08 7.45 -9.29
CA ASP A 163 24.81 7.59 -9.98
C ASP A 163 24.15 6.21 -10.02
N LEU A 164 22.98 6.11 -9.40
CA LEU A 164 22.20 4.87 -9.39
C LEU A 164 21.67 4.66 -10.80
N GLN A 165 22.41 3.94 -11.62
CA GLN A 165 21.92 3.50 -12.92
C GLN A 165 20.62 2.71 -12.73
N GLU A 166 19.68 2.90 -13.63
CA GLU A 166 18.43 2.17 -13.65
C GLU A 166 18.70 0.67 -13.67
N THR A 167 18.59 0.04 -12.52
CA THR A 167 18.70 -1.41 -12.44
C THR A 167 17.39 -1.98 -12.97
N PRO A 168 17.39 -2.77 -14.07
CA PRO A 168 16.18 -3.30 -14.65
C PRO A 168 15.36 -4.07 -13.60
N ALA A 169 14.04 -3.90 -13.63
CA ALA A 169 13.11 -4.42 -12.62
C ALA A 169 13.01 -5.96 -12.57
N GLY A 170 13.65 -6.68 -13.50
CA GLY A 170 13.61 -8.14 -13.60
C GLY A 170 15.00 -8.77 -13.62
N GLY A 171 15.06 -10.06 -13.34
CA GLY A 171 16.28 -10.88 -13.38
C GLY A 171 16.32 -11.93 -12.26
N LEU A 172 17.18 -12.95 -12.40
CA LEU A 172 17.36 -14.03 -11.43
C LEU A 172 17.68 -13.53 -9.99
N LEU A 173 18.26 -12.35 -9.86
CA LEU A 173 18.64 -11.74 -8.58
C LEU A 173 17.62 -10.71 -8.07
N ALA A 174 16.45 -10.60 -8.68
CA ALA A 174 15.43 -9.62 -8.26
C ALA A 174 15.02 -9.81 -6.79
N GLY A 175 14.95 -11.04 -6.31
CA GLY A 175 14.63 -11.37 -4.92
C GLY A 175 15.65 -10.92 -3.87
N LEU A 176 16.84 -10.43 -4.28
CA LEU A 176 17.85 -9.89 -3.37
C LEU A 176 17.82 -8.36 -3.23
N ARG A 177 16.86 -7.70 -3.89
CA ARG A 177 16.68 -6.24 -3.82
C ARG A 177 16.23 -5.79 -2.44
N ALA A 178 16.45 -4.52 -2.14
CA ALA A 178 16.24 -3.96 -0.80
C ALA A 178 14.77 -3.88 -0.38
N GLY A 179 13.83 -3.68 -1.31
CA GLY A 179 12.42 -3.45 -1.02
C GLY A 179 11.49 -4.39 -1.76
N HIS A 180 10.34 -4.62 -1.17
CA HIS A 180 9.22 -5.37 -1.73
C HIS A 180 8.02 -4.42 -1.89
N LEU A 181 7.58 -4.22 -3.12
CA LEU A 181 6.39 -3.44 -3.46
C LEU A 181 5.20 -4.38 -3.60
N VAL A 182 4.13 -4.03 -2.93
CA VAL A 182 2.82 -4.67 -3.06
C VAL A 182 1.79 -3.62 -3.46
N VAL A 183 1.09 -3.86 -4.55
CA VAL A 183 -0.08 -3.09 -4.98
C VAL A 183 -1.31 -3.93 -4.69
N ALA A 184 -2.15 -3.48 -3.77
CA ALA A 184 -3.37 -4.16 -3.39
C ALA A 184 -4.57 -3.22 -3.55
N ARG A 185 -5.71 -3.76 -3.97
CA ARG A 185 -6.95 -3.02 -4.16
C ARG A 185 -7.99 -3.43 -3.13
N ARG A 186 -8.66 -2.44 -2.55
CA ARG A 186 -9.80 -2.71 -1.66
C ARG A 186 -10.96 -3.28 -2.47
N ARG A 187 -11.49 -4.43 -2.03
CA ARG A 187 -12.67 -5.06 -2.65
C ARG A 187 -13.83 -4.07 -2.69
N GLU A 188 -14.50 -4.03 -3.81
CA GLU A 188 -15.79 -3.41 -3.91
C GLU A 188 -16.82 -4.37 -3.30
N ALA A 189 -17.73 -3.83 -2.47
CA ALA A 189 -18.88 -4.61 -2.04
C ALA A 189 -19.68 -4.96 -3.29
N GLY A 190 -19.62 -6.20 -3.73
CA GLY A 190 -20.39 -6.67 -4.88
C GLY A 190 -21.86 -6.45 -4.60
N LEU A 191 -22.51 -5.57 -5.34
CA LEU A 191 -23.95 -5.53 -5.40
C LEU A 191 -24.38 -6.85 -6.02
N THR A 192 -24.76 -7.82 -5.19
CA THR A 192 -25.46 -9.00 -5.70
C THR A 192 -26.78 -8.47 -6.30
N PRO A 193 -26.97 -8.50 -7.63
CA PRO A 193 -28.24 -8.06 -8.18
C PRO A 193 -29.33 -8.96 -7.57
N LEU A 194 -30.25 -8.36 -6.84
CA LEU A 194 -31.46 -9.03 -6.40
C LEU A 194 -32.07 -9.61 -7.67
N ARG A 195 -32.04 -10.92 -7.80
CA ARG A 195 -32.75 -11.62 -8.87
C ARG A 195 -34.22 -11.24 -8.69
N ALA A 196 -34.69 -10.32 -9.52
CA ALA A 196 -36.11 -10.01 -9.59
C ALA A 196 -36.83 -11.33 -9.86
N GLY A 197 -37.51 -11.85 -8.86
CA GLY A 197 -38.37 -13.05 -9.02
C GLY A 197 -39.30 -12.76 -10.18
N LYS A 198 -39.25 -13.57 -11.22
CA LYS A 198 -40.25 -13.45 -12.31
C LYS A 198 -41.61 -13.53 -11.67
N PRO A 199 -42.49 -12.51 -11.87
CA PRO A 199 -43.88 -12.64 -11.41
C PRO A 199 -44.47 -13.87 -12.09
N ALA A 200 -44.93 -14.81 -11.31
CA ALA A 200 -45.67 -15.96 -11.83
C ALA A 200 -46.97 -15.41 -12.44
N LEU A 201 -47.02 -15.27 -13.74
CA LEU A 201 -48.24 -15.03 -14.48
C LEU A 201 -49.12 -16.30 -14.35
N SER A 202 -50.02 -16.31 -13.38
CA SER A 202 -51.08 -17.32 -13.32
C SER A 202 -52.15 -16.94 -14.36
N LEU A 203 -52.06 -17.53 -15.55
CA LEU A 203 -53.17 -17.55 -16.49
C LEU A 203 -54.29 -18.42 -15.88
N ARG A 204 -55.36 -17.80 -15.40
CA ARG A 204 -56.60 -18.52 -15.12
C ARG A 204 -57.22 -18.86 -16.46
N PRO A 205 -57.48 -20.16 -16.77
CA PRO A 205 -58.28 -20.50 -17.94
C PRO A 205 -59.71 -20.05 -17.70
N GLY A 206 -60.24 -19.19 -18.57
CA GLY A 206 -61.62 -18.78 -18.57
C GLY A 206 -62.48 -19.99 -18.86
N MET A 207 -63.43 -20.29 -17.92
CA MET A 207 -64.50 -21.22 -18.18
C MET A 207 -65.47 -20.59 -19.17
N SER A 208 -65.56 -21.13 -20.36
CA SER A 208 -66.65 -20.90 -21.30
C SER A 208 -67.88 -21.59 -20.76
N ALA A 209 -68.95 -20.85 -20.45
CA ALA A 209 -70.29 -21.36 -20.23
C ALA A 209 -71.03 -21.33 -21.55
N GLY A 210 -71.59 -22.46 -21.91
CA GLY A 210 -72.49 -22.64 -23.07
C GLY A 210 -73.84 -21.99 -22.92
#